data_bad0ff780dc613917861d9a173db94c7
#
_entry.id   bad0ff780dc613917861d9a173db94c7
#
_cell.length_a   1.000
_cell.length_b   1.000
_cell.length_c   1.000
_cell.angle_alpha   90.00
_cell.angle_beta   90.00
_cell.angle_gamma   90.00
#
_symmetry.space_group_name_H-M   'P 1'
#
loop_
_entity.id
_entity.type
_entity.pdbx_description
1 polymer ?
#
loop_
_entity_poly.entity_id
_entity_poly.type
_entity_poly.pdbx_seq_one_letter_code
_entity_poly.pdbx_strand_id
1 'polypeptide(L)'
;MLGSFPPKKERWSMEFFYPNWINDMWRIMGLVFFDDKDHFVASGNDGRKEKRFDRDRCAGFAWEKGIAMFDTATEVKRLKDNASDKFLEIVVPTDIKALLEKLPECQAVVTTGQKATDVMTEMFGCDEPPVGGYTGFILDEKCTRSVRFWRMPSSSRAYPLPLEKKAEHYRRMYEKENML
;
A
#
# COMPACT_ATOMS: atom_id res chain seq x y z
N MET A 1 -0.51 -1.63 5.66
CA MET A 1 -0.59 -0.82 4.40
C MET A 1 -1.67 -1.41 3.52
N LEU A 2 -2.57 -0.59 3.01
CA LEU A 2 -3.77 -1.02 2.30
C LEU A 2 -3.77 -0.48 0.87
N GLY A 3 -3.86 -1.39 -0.13
CA GLY A 3 -4.19 -1.08 -1.51
C GLY A 3 -5.71 -1.12 -1.75
N SER A 4 -6.17 -0.75 -2.95
CA SER A 4 -7.56 -0.90 -3.34
C SER A 4 -7.88 -2.36 -3.67
N PHE A 5 -7.27 -2.88 -4.71
CA PHE A 5 -7.34 -4.27 -5.17
C PHE A 5 -6.29 -4.53 -6.26
N PRO A 6 -5.65 -5.71 -6.31
CA PRO A 6 -4.63 -6.00 -7.30
C PRO A 6 -5.21 -6.05 -8.73
N PRO A 7 -4.42 -5.77 -9.77
CA PRO A 7 -4.83 -5.95 -11.15
C PRO A 7 -5.04 -7.43 -11.46
N LYS A 8 -5.56 -7.74 -12.67
CA LYS A 8 -5.68 -9.13 -13.15
C LYS A 8 -4.31 -9.83 -13.14
N LYS A 9 -4.31 -11.16 -12.92
CA LYS A 9 -3.08 -11.97 -12.77
C LYS A 9 -2.12 -11.88 -13.97
N GLU A 10 -2.62 -11.66 -15.17
CA GLU A 10 -1.79 -11.49 -16.38
C GLU A 10 -0.85 -10.27 -16.32
N ARG A 11 -1.13 -9.35 -15.39
CA ARG A 11 -0.29 -8.16 -15.14
C ARG A 11 0.67 -8.32 -13.96
N TRP A 12 0.66 -9.47 -13.31
CA TRP A 12 1.53 -9.72 -12.17
C TRP A 12 2.94 -10.08 -12.62
N SER A 13 3.91 -9.47 -12.02
CA SER A 13 5.33 -9.80 -12.19
C SER A 13 5.86 -10.66 -11.04
N MET A 14 5.06 -10.83 -9.98
CA MET A 14 5.34 -11.70 -8.83
C MET A 14 4.04 -12.03 -8.09
N GLU A 15 4.03 -13.09 -7.28
CA GLU A 15 2.89 -13.44 -6.40
C GLU A 15 3.07 -12.85 -4.99
N PHE A 16 2.90 -11.55 -4.89
CA PHE A 16 2.90 -10.80 -3.63
C PHE A 16 2.15 -9.48 -3.81
N PHE A 17 2.03 -8.64 -2.77
CA PHE A 17 1.36 -7.34 -2.84
C PHE A 17 2.04 -6.39 -3.82
N TYR A 18 1.24 -5.52 -4.47
CA TYR A 18 1.69 -4.60 -5.53
C TYR A 18 2.45 -5.32 -6.66
N PRO A 19 1.84 -6.37 -7.24
CA PRO A 19 2.52 -7.31 -8.13
C PRO A 19 2.88 -6.75 -9.51
N ASN A 20 2.21 -5.66 -9.93
CA ASN A 20 2.36 -5.13 -11.27
C ASN A 20 3.71 -4.42 -11.45
N TRP A 21 4.50 -4.85 -12.45
CA TRP A 21 5.78 -4.23 -12.79
C TRP A 21 5.71 -2.71 -13.03
N ILE A 22 4.59 -2.21 -13.55
CA ILE A 22 4.38 -0.76 -13.76
C ILE A 22 3.79 -0.04 -12.55
N ASN A 23 3.67 -0.70 -11.39
CA ASN A 23 3.38 -0.04 -10.11
C ASN A 23 4.70 0.37 -9.44
N ASP A 24 4.72 1.52 -8.81
CA ASP A 24 5.95 2.09 -8.24
C ASP A 24 6.18 1.73 -6.77
N MET A 25 5.29 0.98 -6.11
CA MET A 25 5.40 0.72 -4.66
C MET A 25 6.79 0.20 -4.27
N TRP A 26 7.26 -0.87 -4.91
CA TRP A 26 8.56 -1.44 -4.56
C TRP A 26 9.74 -0.56 -4.94
N ARG A 27 9.57 0.34 -5.93
CA ARG A 27 10.57 1.37 -6.24
C ARG A 27 10.58 2.50 -5.20
N ILE A 28 9.41 2.87 -4.69
CA ILE A 28 9.27 3.82 -3.57
C ILE A 28 9.98 3.25 -2.34
N MET A 29 9.70 1.97 -1.98
CA MET A 29 10.37 1.32 -0.85
C MET A 29 11.89 1.25 -1.03
N GLY A 30 12.35 0.92 -2.25
CA GLY A 30 13.77 0.92 -2.57
C GLY A 30 14.44 2.28 -2.37
N LEU A 31 13.82 3.36 -2.87
CA LEU A 31 14.33 4.72 -2.66
C LEU A 31 14.31 5.15 -1.19
N VAL A 32 13.25 4.81 -0.47
CA VAL A 32 13.07 5.25 0.92
C VAL A 32 14.07 4.59 1.87
N PHE A 33 14.27 3.28 1.75
CA PHE A 33 15.05 2.51 2.73
C PHE A 33 16.48 2.20 2.28
N PHE A 34 16.77 2.26 0.97
CA PHE A 34 18.06 1.83 0.40
C PHE A 34 18.67 2.84 -0.56
N ASP A 35 18.01 3.98 -0.83
CA ASP A 35 18.38 4.97 -1.84
C ASP A 35 18.58 4.36 -3.27
N ASP A 36 17.99 3.19 -3.51
CA ASP A 36 18.05 2.46 -4.77
C ASP A 36 16.62 2.05 -5.23
N LYS A 37 16.10 2.71 -6.26
CA LYS A 37 14.78 2.40 -6.84
C LYS A 37 14.67 0.97 -7.38
N ASP A 38 15.78 0.34 -7.68
CA ASP A 38 15.84 -1.00 -8.26
C ASP A 38 16.19 -2.09 -7.22
N HIS A 39 16.31 -1.73 -5.95
CA HIS A 39 16.66 -2.66 -4.87
C HIS A 39 15.84 -3.94 -4.88
N PHE A 40 14.55 -3.84 -5.16
CA PHE A 40 13.61 -4.98 -5.19
C PHE A 40 13.41 -5.59 -6.58
N VAL A 41 14.16 -5.14 -7.59
CA VAL A 41 14.11 -5.72 -8.94
C VAL A 41 14.86 -7.04 -8.95
N ALA A 42 14.24 -8.08 -9.52
CA ALA A 42 14.88 -9.37 -9.67
C ALA A 42 16.02 -9.33 -10.71
N SER A 43 17.01 -10.17 -10.50
CA SER A 43 18.09 -10.42 -11.48
C SER A 43 18.01 -11.84 -12.02
N GLY A 44 18.26 -12.01 -13.29
CA GLY A 44 18.41 -13.32 -13.92
C GLY A 44 19.73 -14.00 -13.53
N ASN A 45 19.91 -15.23 -13.97
CA ASN A 45 21.13 -16.02 -13.73
C ASN A 45 22.39 -15.38 -14.36
N ASP A 46 22.21 -14.52 -15.36
CA ASP A 46 23.28 -13.76 -16.02
C ASP A 46 23.58 -12.41 -15.32
N GLY A 47 22.95 -12.14 -14.16
CA GLY A 47 23.09 -10.90 -13.39
C GLY A 47 22.32 -9.71 -13.97
N ARG A 48 21.61 -9.85 -15.08
CA ARG A 48 20.83 -8.76 -15.68
C ARG A 48 19.51 -8.57 -14.95
N LYS A 49 19.10 -7.31 -14.79
CA LYS A 49 17.80 -6.96 -14.20
C LYS A 49 16.66 -7.45 -15.10
N GLU A 50 15.69 -8.10 -14.51
CA GLU A 50 14.47 -8.57 -15.16
C GLU A 50 13.32 -7.59 -14.96
N LYS A 51 12.27 -7.66 -15.80
CA LYS A 51 11.05 -6.83 -15.64
C LYS A 51 10.07 -7.46 -14.63
N ARG A 52 10.58 -7.84 -13.47
CA ARG A 52 9.80 -8.33 -12.34
C ARG A 52 10.46 -7.93 -11.01
N PHE A 53 9.67 -7.94 -9.95
CA PHE A 53 10.20 -7.78 -8.61
C PHE A 53 10.59 -9.14 -8.01
N ASP A 54 11.56 -9.10 -7.11
CA ASP A 54 11.99 -10.25 -6.32
C ASP A 54 11.01 -10.45 -5.14
N ARG A 55 10.15 -11.44 -5.27
CA ARG A 55 9.07 -11.74 -4.31
C ARG A 55 9.62 -11.97 -2.90
N ASP A 56 10.69 -12.74 -2.78
CA ASP A 56 11.20 -13.15 -1.47
C ASP A 56 11.92 -11.99 -0.78
N ARG A 57 12.62 -11.16 -1.55
CA ARG A 57 13.20 -9.91 -1.04
C ARG A 57 12.12 -8.92 -0.59
N CYS A 58 11.05 -8.76 -1.36
CA CYS A 58 9.92 -7.91 -0.98
C CYS A 58 9.24 -8.40 0.30
N ALA A 59 8.96 -9.69 0.39
CA ALA A 59 8.29 -10.29 1.54
C ALA A 59 9.18 -10.26 2.80
N GLY A 60 10.48 -10.58 2.65
CA GLY A 60 11.46 -10.52 3.74
C GLY A 60 11.59 -9.11 4.32
N PHE A 61 11.69 -8.10 3.43
CA PHE A 61 11.72 -6.70 3.83
C PHE A 61 10.45 -6.29 4.59
N ALA A 62 9.26 -6.61 4.05
CA ALA A 62 8.00 -6.27 4.70
C ALA A 62 7.91 -6.90 6.11
N TRP A 63 8.33 -8.15 6.23
CA TRP A 63 8.40 -8.84 7.52
C TRP A 63 9.38 -8.19 8.49
N GLU A 64 10.61 -7.93 8.06
CA GLU A 64 11.68 -7.30 8.88
C GLU A 64 11.25 -5.93 9.40
N LYS A 65 10.59 -5.13 8.56
CA LYS A 65 10.13 -3.78 8.91
C LYS A 65 8.77 -3.75 9.61
N GLY A 66 8.13 -4.90 9.86
CA GLY A 66 6.81 -4.94 10.48
C GLY A 66 5.71 -4.31 9.62
N ILE A 67 5.83 -4.36 8.28
CA ILE A 67 4.87 -3.79 7.34
C ILE A 67 3.88 -4.87 6.90
N ALA A 68 2.73 -4.94 7.56
CA ALA A 68 1.62 -5.76 7.08
C ALA A 68 0.97 -5.11 5.84
N MET A 69 0.64 -5.92 4.84
CA MET A 69 0.00 -5.48 3.59
C MET A 69 -1.31 -6.22 3.37
N PHE A 70 -2.32 -5.51 2.89
CA PHE A 70 -3.60 -6.09 2.49
C PHE A 70 -4.31 -5.17 1.49
N ASP A 71 -5.45 -5.62 0.95
CA ASP A 71 -6.32 -4.82 0.10
C ASP A 71 -7.61 -4.44 0.82
N THR A 72 -8.21 -3.30 0.48
CA THR A 72 -9.45 -2.82 1.12
C THR A 72 -10.70 -3.55 0.65
N ALA A 73 -10.57 -4.45 -0.31
CA ALA A 73 -11.65 -5.31 -0.79
C ALA A 73 -11.18 -6.75 -0.94
N THR A 74 -12.08 -7.72 -0.71
CA THR A 74 -11.88 -9.14 -0.99
C THR A 74 -12.53 -9.56 -2.30
N GLU A 75 -13.60 -8.88 -2.71
CA GLU A 75 -14.26 -9.09 -3.99
C GLU A 75 -14.57 -7.77 -4.67
N VAL A 76 -14.30 -7.70 -5.97
CA VAL A 76 -14.56 -6.52 -6.79
C VAL A 76 -15.14 -6.89 -8.14
N LYS A 77 -15.93 -5.96 -8.71
CA LYS A 77 -16.36 -6.01 -10.10
C LYS A 77 -15.60 -4.96 -10.90
N ARG A 78 -14.94 -5.37 -11.97
CA ARG A 78 -14.28 -4.45 -12.90
C ARG A 78 -15.24 -4.06 -13.99
N LEU A 79 -15.61 -2.79 -14.05
CA LEU A 79 -16.54 -2.25 -15.04
C LEU A 79 -15.87 -2.05 -16.41
N LYS A 80 -14.52 -2.01 -16.44
CA LYS A 80 -13.70 -1.96 -17.66
C LYS A 80 -12.48 -2.84 -17.52
N ASP A 81 -11.94 -3.30 -18.63
CA ASP A 81 -10.74 -4.13 -18.67
C ASP A 81 -9.45 -3.31 -18.53
N ASN A 82 -9.34 -2.59 -17.42
CA ASN A 82 -8.13 -1.83 -17.06
C ASN A 82 -7.85 -1.94 -15.55
N ALA A 83 -6.69 -1.45 -15.13
CA ALA A 83 -6.26 -1.47 -13.72
C ALA A 83 -6.63 -0.20 -12.94
N SER A 84 -7.48 0.68 -13.51
CA SER A 84 -7.85 1.94 -12.86
C SER A 84 -8.92 1.70 -11.80
N ASP A 85 -8.69 2.22 -10.59
CA ASP A 85 -9.63 2.17 -9.47
C ASP A 85 -10.95 2.91 -9.76
N LYS A 86 -10.95 3.83 -10.74
CA LYS A 86 -12.16 4.54 -11.19
C LYS A 86 -13.26 3.58 -11.69
N PHE A 87 -12.87 2.42 -12.20
CA PHE A 87 -13.78 1.42 -12.74
C PHE A 87 -13.83 0.16 -11.89
N LEU A 88 -13.45 0.29 -10.63
CA LEU A 88 -13.48 -0.76 -9.63
C LEU A 88 -14.70 -0.55 -8.72
N GLU A 89 -15.67 -1.45 -8.79
CA GLU A 89 -16.79 -1.52 -7.87
C GLU A 89 -16.45 -2.54 -6.78
N ILE A 90 -16.51 -2.12 -5.53
CA ILE A 90 -16.29 -3.02 -4.38
C ILE A 90 -17.58 -3.79 -4.14
N VAL A 91 -17.49 -5.12 -4.20
CA VAL A 91 -18.60 -6.04 -3.92
C VAL A 91 -18.56 -6.47 -2.46
N VAL A 92 -17.37 -6.87 -1.98
CA VAL A 92 -17.17 -7.24 -0.58
C VAL A 92 -15.95 -6.47 -0.06
N PRO A 93 -16.14 -5.49 0.84
CA PRO A 93 -15.05 -4.81 1.51
C PRO A 93 -14.34 -5.77 2.47
N THR A 94 -13.06 -5.55 2.67
CA THR A 94 -12.28 -6.26 3.69
C THR A 94 -12.72 -5.81 5.07
N ASP A 95 -12.92 -6.75 6.00
CA ASP A 95 -13.10 -6.44 7.41
C ASP A 95 -11.76 -6.00 8.04
N ILE A 96 -11.45 -4.71 7.87
CA ILE A 96 -10.21 -4.13 8.37
C ILE A 96 -10.20 -4.08 9.90
N LYS A 97 -11.36 -3.96 10.55
CA LYS A 97 -11.47 -4.00 12.01
C LYS A 97 -10.98 -5.34 12.54
N ALA A 98 -11.49 -6.45 11.99
CA ALA A 98 -11.05 -7.79 12.36
C ALA A 98 -9.56 -8.06 12.03
N LEU A 99 -9.02 -7.46 10.96
CA LEU A 99 -7.58 -7.52 10.70
C LEU A 99 -6.76 -6.79 11.77
N LEU A 100 -7.18 -5.60 12.17
CA LEU A 100 -6.48 -4.80 13.19
C LEU A 100 -6.56 -5.42 14.59
N GLU A 101 -7.62 -6.15 14.89
CA GLU A 101 -7.74 -6.94 16.13
C GLU A 101 -6.67 -8.05 16.21
N LYS A 102 -6.31 -8.64 15.06
CA LYS A 102 -5.21 -9.65 14.97
C LYS A 102 -3.81 -9.02 15.01
N LEU A 103 -3.72 -7.70 14.92
CA LEU A 103 -2.47 -6.94 14.89
C LEU A 103 -2.45 -5.92 16.04
N PRO A 104 -2.36 -6.37 17.31
CA PRO A 104 -2.47 -5.47 18.47
C PRO A 104 -1.40 -4.39 18.51
N GLU A 105 -0.22 -4.65 17.97
CA GLU A 105 0.90 -3.70 17.91
C GLU A 105 0.82 -2.70 16.72
N CYS A 106 -0.18 -2.85 15.83
CA CYS A 106 -0.32 -1.95 14.69
C CYS A 106 -0.71 -0.54 15.15
N GLN A 107 0.16 0.44 14.97
CA GLN A 107 -0.04 1.83 15.41
C GLN A 107 -0.53 2.73 14.28
N ALA A 108 -0.31 2.34 13.03
CA ALA A 108 -0.65 3.15 11.87
C ALA A 108 -1.23 2.30 10.74
N VAL A 109 -2.30 2.79 10.12
CA VAL A 109 -2.85 2.28 8.85
C VAL A 109 -2.50 3.25 7.74
N VAL A 110 -2.05 2.74 6.61
CA VAL A 110 -1.60 3.54 5.48
C VAL A 110 -2.40 3.14 4.24
N THR A 111 -3.14 4.04 3.64
CA THR A 111 -3.79 3.83 2.34
C THR A 111 -2.95 4.39 1.21
N THR A 112 -2.98 3.71 0.06
CA THR A 112 -2.22 4.08 -1.14
C THR A 112 -3.17 4.41 -2.29
N GLY A 113 -3.71 5.61 -2.26
CA GLY A 113 -4.65 6.13 -3.27
C GLY A 113 -6.07 6.34 -2.73
N GLN A 114 -6.88 7.04 -3.52
CA GLN A 114 -8.20 7.53 -3.11
C GLN A 114 -9.17 6.39 -2.74
N LYS A 115 -9.29 5.37 -3.60
CA LYS A 115 -10.27 4.29 -3.39
C LYS A 115 -10.09 3.57 -2.06
N ALA A 116 -8.84 3.28 -1.68
CA ALA A 116 -8.54 2.70 -0.38
C ALA A 116 -8.84 3.67 0.78
N THR A 117 -8.63 4.96 0.56
CA THR A 117 -8.93 6.00 1.55
C THR A 117 -10.45 6.11 1.78
N ASP A 118 -11.26 6.10 0.71
CA ASP A 118 -12.73 6.16 0.80
C ASP A 118 -13.28 5.01 1.67
N VAL A 119 -12.77 3.79 1.46
CA VAL A 119 -13.19 2.62 2.27
C VAL A 119 -12.87 2.81 3.75
N MET A 120 -11.68 3.35 4.07
CA MET A 120 -11.28 3.59 5.46
C MET A 120 -12.14 4.68 6.11
N THR A 121 -12.35 5.81 5.44
CA THR A 121 -13.16 6.91 5.98
C THR A 121 -14.61 6.50 6.20
N GLU A 122 -15.19 5.73 5.29
CA GLU A 122 -16.54 5.19 5.42
C GLU A 122 -16.64 4.18 6.57
N MET A 123 -15.69 3.24 6.66
CA MET A 123 -15.72 2.16 7.66
C MET A 123 -15.54 2.66 9.10
N PHE A 124 -14.68 3.66 9.32
CA PHE A 124 -14.34 4.16 10.65
C PHE A 124 -14.97 5.51 10.98
N GLY A 125 -15.70 6.13 10.05
CA GLY A 125 -16.33 7.45 10.27
C GLY A 125 -15.32 8.53 10.63
N CYS A 126 -14.10 8.46 10.11
CA CYS A 126 -13.03 9.40 10.42
C CYS A 126 -12.81 10.41 9.28
N ASP A 127 -12.18 11.54 9.61
CA ASP A 127 -11.83 12.55 8.62
C ASP A 127 -10.84 12.01 7.57
N GLU A 128 -11.05 12.43 6.32
CA GLU A 128 -10.11 12.12 5.25
C GLU A 128 -8.81 12.92 5.42
N PRO A 129 -7.64 12.24 5.57
CA PRO A 129 -6.38 12.97 5.67
C PRO A 129 -5.99 13.61 4.32
N PRO A 130 -5.24 14.73 4.34
CA PRO A 130 -4.65 15.27 3.12
C PRO A 130 -3.61 14.27 2.56
N VAL A 131 -3.35 14.34 1.25
CA VAL A 131 -2.32 13.47 0.64
C VAL A 131 -0.95 13.74 1.26
N GLY A 132 -0.30 12.69 1.76
CA GLY A 132 0.94 12.77 2.51
C GLY A 132 0.78 13.18 3.97
N GLY A 133 -0.45 13.27 4.47
CA GLY A 133 -0.78 13.56 5.85
C GLY A 133 -1.51 12.41 6.55
N TYR A 134 -1.91 12.64 7.79
CA TYR A 134 -2.62 11.66 8.60
C TYR A 134 -3.71 12.30 9.47
N THR A 135 -4.66 11.48 9.89
CA THR A 135 -5.63 11.71 10.97
C THR A 135 -5.55 10.56 11.97
N GLY A 136 -6.48 10.43 12.85
CA GLY A 136 -6.62 9.29 13.77
C GLY A 136 -8.03 8.74 13.76
N PHE A 137 -8.18 7.48 14.10
CA PHE A 137 -9.47 6.87 14.39
C PHE A 137 -9.38 5.96 15.61
N ILE A 138 -10.53 5.71 16.21
CA ILE A 138 -10.65 4.82 17.37
C ILE A 138 -11.12 3.46 16.88
N LEU A 139 -10.37 2.42 17.24
CA LEU A 139 -10.64 1.06 16.77
C LEU A 139 -11.80 0.40 17.53
N ASP A 140 -11.90 0.65 18.82
CA ASP A 140 -12.87 0.00 19.69
C ASP A 140 -13.82 1.00 20.37
N GLU A 141 -15.02 0.50 20.74
CA GLU A 141 -16.06 1.32 21.36
C GLU A 141 -15.67 1.87 22.75
N LYS A 142 -14.68 1.28 23.40
CA LYS A 142 -14.15 1.74 24.70
C LYS A 142 -13.12 2.83 24.57
N CYS A 143 -12.83 3.27 23.34
CA CYS A 143 -11.82 4.28 23.02
C CYS A 143 -10.41 3.98 23.59
N THR A 144 -10.06 2.69 23.71
CA THR A 144 -8.80 2.27 24.31
C THR A 144 -7.66 2.22 23.30
N ARG A 145 -7.97 2.11 22.00
CA ARG A 145 -6.97 2.01 20.95
C ARG A 145 -7.20 3.05 19.85
N SER A 146 -6.33 4.05 19.83
CA SER A 146 -6.23 5.04 18.74
C SER A 146 -5.21 4.58 17.73
N VAL A 147 -5.55 4.67 16.44
CA VAL A 147 -4.68 4.28 15.32
C VAL A 147 -4.50 5.48 14.39
N ARG A 148 -3.26 5.76 13.99
CA ARG A 148 -2.99 6.80 12.98
C ARG A 148 -3.42 6.29 11.61
N PHE A 149 -4.06 7.16 10.85
CA PHE A 149 -4.50 6.88 9.49
C PHE A 149 -3.81 7.80 8.50
N TRP A 150 -2.88 7.26 7.72
CA TRP A 150 -2.13 7.96 6.69
C TRP A 150 -2.76 7.77 5.32
N ARG A 151 -2.85 8.87 4.56
CA ARG A 151 -3.19 8.83 3.14
C ARG A 151 -1.97 9.15 2.31
N MET A 152 -1.42 8.15 1.61
CA MET A 152 -0.27 8.32 0.76
C MET A 152 -0.68 8.55 -0.71
N PRO A 153 0.15 9.25 -1.51
CA PRO A 153 -0.08 9.33 -2.93
C PRO A 153 -0.10 7.91 -3.53
N SER A 154 -0.95 7.71 -4.53
CA SER A 154 -1.04 6.41 -5.20
C SER A 154 0.31 5.99 -5.77
N SER A 155 0.67 4.74 -5.55
CA SER A 155 1.84 4.11 -6.15
C SER A 155 1.68 3.77 -7.64
N SER A 156 0.48 3.92 -8.19
CA SER A 156 0.24 3.76 -9.63
C SER A 156 1.05 4.76 -10.46
N ARG A 157 1.64 4.32 -11.56
CA ARG A 157 2.28 5.25 -12.53
C ARG A 157 1.30 6.18 -13.23
N ALA A 158 0.02 5.83 -13.25
CA ALA A 158 -1.03 6.72 -13.77
C ALA A 158 -1.31 7.93 -12.84
N TYR A 159 -0.86 7.89 -11.59
CA TYR A 159 -0.97 9.01 -10.68
C TYR A 159 0.08 10.09 -11.06
N PRO A 160 -0.34 11.35 -11.30
CA PRO A 160 0.51 12.38 -11.90
C PRO A 160 1.51 13.00 -10.90
N LEU A 161 2.33 12.15 -10.29
CA LEU A 161 3.40 12.54 -9.39
C LEU A 161 4.66 11.73 -9.71
N PRO A 162 5.83 12.37 -9.92
CA PRO A 162 7.10 11.66 -10.15
C PRO A 162 7.45 10.70 -9.03
N LEU A 163 8.21 9.64 -9.34
CA LEU A 163 8.60 8.60 -8.40
C LEU A 163 9.31 9.17 -7.18
N GLU A 164 10.25 10.08 -7.38
CA GLU A 164 11.03 10.72 -6.33
C GLU A 164 10.14 11.54 -5.38
N LYS A 165 9.14 12.23 -5.94
CA LYS A 165 8.16 12.98 -5.14
C LYS A 165 7.22 12.07 -4.35
N LYS A 166 6.82 10.94 -4.93
CA LYS A 166 6.11 9.90 -4.16
C LYS A 166 6.98 9.42 -3.00
N ALA A 167 8.24 9.06 -3.27
CA ALA A 167 9.18 8.58 -2.25
C ALA A 167 9.40 9.59 -1.11
N GLU A 168 9.45 10.91 -1.40
CA GLU A 168 9.53 11.95 -0.37
C GLU A 168 8.34 11.90 0.62
N HIS A 169 7.10 11.70 0.12
CA HIS A 169 5.93 11.56 0.99
C HIS A 169 6.03 10.32 1.88
N TYR A 170 6.41 9.17 1.30
CA TYR A 170 6.56 7.93 2.05
C TYR A 170 7.71 8.01 3.06
N ARG A 171 8.84 8.65 2.71
CA ARG A 171 9.97 8.87 3.63
C ARG A 171 9.52 9.64 4.86
N ARG A 172 8.84 10.78 4.70
CA ARG A 172 8.31 11.58 5.81
C ARG A 172 7.36 10.79 6.71
N MET A 173 6.51 9.95 6.13
CA MET A 173 5.64 9.06 6.89
C MET A 173 6.46 8.06 7.72
N TYR A 174 7.42 7.36 7.12
CA TYR A 174 8.23 6.37 7.83
C TYR A 174 9.15 7.00 8.89
N GLU A 175 9.67 8.20 8.65
CA GLU A 175 10.38 8.99 9.67
C GLU A 175 9.47 9.31 10.86
N LYS A 176 8.24 9.76 10.59
CA LYS A 176 7.23 10.08 11.62
C LYS A 176 6.81 8.84 12.43
N GLU A 177 6.82 7.68 11.81
CA GLU A 177 6.52 6.38 12.45
C GLU A 177 7.76 5.73 13.10
N ASN A 178 8.93 6.40 13.10
CA ASN A 178 10.21 5.90 13.63
C ASN A 178 10.66 4.57 13.01
N MET A 179 10.48 4.42 11.70
CA MET A 179 10.82 3.21 10.94
C MET A 179 12.08 3.37 10.07
N LEU A 180 12.64 4.58 9.99
CA LEU A 180 13.89 4.91 9.29
C LEU A 180 15.01 5.21 10.26
#